data_c2ed4f3a9773176d85021cea1dc7a460
#
_entry.id   c2ed4f3a9773176d85021cea1dc7a460
#
_cell.length_a   1.000
_cell.length_b   1.000
_cell.length_c   1.000
_cell.angle_alpha   90.00
_cell.angle_beta   90.00
_cell.angle_gamma   90.00
#
_symmetry.space_group_name_H-M   'P 1'
#
loop_
_entity.id
_entity.type
_entity.pdbx_description
1 polymer ?
#
loop_
_entity_poly.entity_id
_entity_poly.type
_entity_poly.pdbx_seq_one_letter_code
_entity_poly.pdbx_strand_id
1 'polypeptide(L)'
;MLILASASPRRQDLLRAAGIPFEVEPTDVPEIPQPGEHPNASAERLAHEKAAFIARQRPNDLVLGADTIVVVNGEMLAKPADPRDAARMLRLLSGRPHQVITGVCLIGSEARTENRELRTFEDIRSETTTVFMDSLRDADIHSYVATGEPMDKAGAYAIQGMASRWIPRIEGDYSNVVGLPVALVYRMLRKHGAES
;
A
#
# COMPACT_ATOMS: atom_id res chain seq x y z
N MET A 1 -0.31 -1.15 21.66
CA MET A 1 0.60 -0.40 20.77
C MET A 1 0.25 -0.72 19.32
N LEU A 2 0.33 0.25 18.39
CA LEU A 2 0.15 -0.04 16.96
C LEU A 2 1.50 -0.47 16.36
N ILE A 3 1.51 -1.62 15.70
CA ILE A 3 2.69 -2.16 14.99
C ILE A 3 2.43 -2.05 13.49
N LEU A 4 3.32 -1.39 12.75
CA LEU A 4 3.29 -1.36 11.29
C LEU A 4 4.10 -2.54 10.73
N ALA A 5 3.41 -3.51 10.15
CA ALA A 5 4.00 -4.69 9.50
C ALA A 5 4.54 -4.35 8.10
N SER A 6 5.45 -3.37 8.01
CA SER A 6 6.00 -2.91 6.72
C SER A 6 7.33 -2.19 6.88
N ALA A 7 8.30 -2.52 6.02
CA ALA A 7 9.57 -1.81 5.92
C ALA A 7 9.48 -0.47 5.16
N SER A 8 8.36 -0.16 4.50
CA SER A 8 8.21 1.01 3.63
C SER A 8 8.40 2.33 4.38
N PRO A 9 9.45 3.14 4.06
CA PRO A 9 9.64 4.46 4.68
C PRO A 9 8.45 5.40 4.41
N ARG A 10 7.86 5.33 3.22
CA ARG A 10 6.71 6.17 2.83
C ARG A 10 5.49 5.94 3.73
N ARG A 11 5.19 4.68 4.09
CA ARG A 11 4.10 4.35 5.01
C ARG A 11 4.37 4.87 6.41
N GLN A 12 5.62 4.76 6.88
CA GLN A 12 6.05 5.32 8.15
C GLN A 12 5.88 6.84 8.18
N ASP A 13 6.31 7.53 7.12
CA ASP A 13 6.21 8.98 7.02
C ASP A 13 4.76 9.46 6.99
N LEU A 14 3.85 8.72 6.32
CA LEU A 14 2.42 9.02 6.32
C LEU A 14 1.81 8.89 7.73
N LEU A 15 2.13 7.83 8.49
CA LEU A 15 1.64 7.66 9.86
C LEU A 15 2.21 8.74 10.80
N ARG A 16 3.51 9.08 10.68
CA ARG A 16 4.13 10.16 11.46
C ARG A 16 3.47 11.51 11.17
N ALA A 17 3.28 11.83 9.88
CA ALA A 17 2.63 13.08 9.47
C ALA A 17 1.18 13.18 9.96
N ALA A 18 0.50 12.06 10.12
CA ALA A 18 -0.85 11.98 10.67
C ALA A 18 -0.90 12.01 12.21
N GLY A 19 0.25 12.02 12.88
CA GLY A 19 0.32 11.99 14.35
C GLY A 19 -0.10 10.65 14.96
N ILE A 20 -0.11 9.56 14.18
CA ILE A 20 -0.48 8.22 14.66
C ILE A 20 0.80 7.54 15.19
N PRO A 21 0.89 7.26 16.50
CA PRO A 21 2.07 6.60 17.07
C PRO A 21 2.09 5.12 16.69
N PHE A 22 3.27 4.61 16.32
CA PHE A 22 3.48 3.22 15.91
C PHE A 22 4.92 2.77 16.13
N GLU A 23 5.11 1.46 16.20
CA GLU A 23 6.40 0.78 16.06
C GLU A 23 6.47 0.09 14.69
N VAL A 24 7.68 -0.15 14.20
CA VAL A 24 7.92 -0.82 12.90
C VAL A 24 8.43 -2.22 13.14
N GLU A 25 7.73 -3.20 12.58
CA GLU A 25 8.19 -4.59 12.55
C GLU A 25 8.02 -5.15 11.14
N PRO A 26 9.09 -5.13 10.31
CA PRO A 26 9.03 -5.58 8.92
C PRO A 26 8.74 -7.07 8.81
N THR A 27 8.15 -7.46 7.69
CA THR A 27 7.91 -8.87 7.36
C THR A 27 8.43 -9.19 5.96
N ASP A 28 8.95 -10.41 5.80
CA ASP A 28 9.44 -10.97 4.52
C ASP A 28 8.39 -11.86 3.85
N VAL A 29 7.11 -11.65 4.12
CA VAL A 29 6.02 -12.37 3.45
C VAL A 29 6.11 -12.15 1.94
N PRO A 30 6.16 -13.24 1.12
CA PRO A 30 6.28 -13.15 -0.32
C PRO A 30 5.06 -12.48 -0.96
N GLU A 31 5.27 -11.45 -1.79
CA GLU A 31 4.22 -10.72 -2.51
C GLU A 31 3.90 -11.44 -3.84
N ILE A 32 3.36 -12.67 -3.77
CA ILE A 32 3.08 -13.50 -4.95
C ILE A 32 1.63 -13.31 -5.39
N PRO A 33 1.38 -12.77 -6.61
CA PRO A 33 0.02 -12.71 -7.18
C PRO A 33 -0.54 -14.12 -7.42
N GLN A 34 -1.84 -14.30 -7.18
CA GLN A 34 -2.53 -15.55 -7.52
C GLN A 34 -3.20 -15.44 -8.89
N PRO A 35 -3.14 -16.48 -9.74
CA PRO A 35 -3.78 -16.44 -11.04
C PRO A 35 -5.31 -16.20 -10.94
N GLY A 36 -5.81 -15.22 -11.70
CA GLY A 36 -7.24 -14.90 -11.75
C GLY A 36 -7.77 -14.13 -10.53
N GLU A 37 -6.92 -13.76 -9.59
CA GLU A 37 -7.33 -12.96 -8.43
C GLU A 37 -7.70 -11.53 -8.82
N HIS A 38 -8.82 -11.03 -8.28
CA HIS A 38 -9.22 -9.64 -8.49
C HIS A 38 -8.23 -8.70 -7.78
N PRO A 39 -7.85 -7.56 -8.39
CA PRO A 39 -6.83 -6.67 -7.83
C PRO A 39 -7.06 -6.25 -6.37
N ASN A 40 -8.30 -5.87 -6.00
CA ASN A 40 -8.60 -5.52 -4.61
C ASN A 40 -8.39 -6.71 -3.66
N ALA A 41 -8.85 -7.92 -4.07
CA ALA A 41 -8.67 -9.12 -3.26
C ALA A 41 -7.18 -9.46 -3.07
N SER A 42 -6.37 -9.26 -4.11
CA SER A 42 -4.92 -9.45 -4.05
C SER A 42 -4.25 -8.50 -3.05
N ALA A 43 -4.57 -7.20 -3.13
CA ALA A 43 -4.03 -6.20 -2.21
C ALA A 43 -4.47 -6.47 -0.76
N GLU A 44 -5.73 -6.82 -0.54
CA GLU A 44 -6.30 -7.15 0.77
C GLU A 44 -5.69 -8.42 1.36
N ARG A 45 -5.53 -9.49 0.56
CA ARG A 45 -4.88 -10.73 0.99
C ARG A 45 -3.43 -10.50 1.40
N LEU A 46 -2.64 -9.80 0.58
CA LEU A 46 -1.24 -9.52 0.90
C LEU A 46 -1.10 -8.62 2.13
N ALA A 47 -1.99 -7.65 2.31
CA ALA A 47 -2.06 -6.85 3.53
C ALA A 47 -2.37 -7.71 4.77
N HIS A 48 -3.33 -8.63 4.65
CA HIS A 48 -3.70 -9.58 5.71
C HIS A 48 -2.54 -10.53 6.05
N GLU A 49 -1.91 -11.15 5.05
CA GLU A 49 -0.78 -12.07 5.26
C GLU A 49 0.36 -11.38 6.03
N LYS A 50 0.68 -10.12 5.71
CA LYS A 50 1.68 -9.32 6.42
C LYS A 50 1.26 -9.03 7.87
N ALA A 51 0.03 -8.60 8.08
CA ALA A 51 -0.50 -8.34 9.42
C ALA A 51 -0.54 -9.62 10.27
N ALA A 52 -1.06 -10.72 9.73
CA ALA A 52 -1.18 -11.99 10.42
C ALA A 52 0.17 -12.60 10.81
N PHE A 53 1.21 -12.40 9.98
CA PHE A 53 2.56 -12.87 10.29
C PHE A 53 3.08 -12.21 11.60
N ILE A 54 2.93 -10.91 11.74
CA ILE A 54 3.37 -10.17 12.93
C ILE A 54 2.41 -10.39 14.11
N ALA A 55 1.10 -10.42 13.89
CA ALA A 55 0.12 -10.59 14.96
C ALA A 55 0.30 -11.90 15.74
N ARG A 56 0.78 -12.97 15.10
CA ARG A 56 1.12 -14.23 15.78
C ARG A 56 2.27 -14.08 16.80
N GLN A 57 3.17 -13.14 16.56
CA GLN A 57 4.33 -12.85 17.43
C GLN A 57 4.00 -11.76 18.46
N ARG A 58 3.00 -10.94 18.17
CA ARG A 58 2.56 -9.77 18.96
C ARG A 58 1.08 -9.87 19.35
N PRO A 59 0.63 -10.90 20.08
CA PRO A 59 -0.80 -11.20 20.30
C PRO A 59 -1.56 -10.13 21.10
N ASN A 60 -0.85 -9.25 21.80
CA ASN A 60 -1.43 -8.20 22.64
C ASN A 60 -1.38 -6.81 21.96
N ASP A 61 -0.79 -6.72 20.77
CA ASP A 61 -0.65 -5.47 20.05
C ASP A 61 -1.68 -5.38 18.90
N LEU A 62 -1.87 -4.16 18.42
CA LEU A 62 -2.66 -3.89 17.25
C LEU A 62 -1.72 -3.86 16.04
N VAL A 63 -1.95 -4.70 15.04
CA VAL A 63 -1.05 -4.85 13.90
C VAL A 63 -1.70 -4.32 12.63
N LEU A 64 -1.03 -3.42 11.93
CA LEU A 64 -1.42 -2.86 10.64
C LEU A 64 -0.53 -3.41 9.53
N GLY A 65 -1.13 -4.22 8.65
CA GLY A 65 -0.54 -4.63 7.38
C GLY A 65 -1.05 -3.79 6.23
N ALA A 66 -0.22 -3.60 5.20
CA ALA A 66 -0.64 -2.93 3.97
C ALA A 66 0.12 -3.47 2.75
N ASP A 67 -0.57 -3.51 1.61
CA ASP A 67 0.02 -3.82 0.31
C ASP A 67 -0.54 -2.92 -0.78
N THR A 68 0.29 -2.56 -1.77
CA THR A 68 -0.09 -1.62 -2.83
C THR A 68 0.24 -2.20 -4.20
N ILE A 69 -0.75 -2.20 -5.07
CA ILE A 69 -0.62 -2.63 -6.47
C ILE A 69 -1.09 -1.51 -7.41
N VAL A 70 -0.54 -1.51 -8.62
CA VAL A 70 -0.96 -0.64 -9.72
C VAL A 70 -1.67 -1.48 -10.76
N VAL A 71 -2.78 -1.00 -11.30
CA VAL A 71 -3.58 -1.72 -12.30
C VAL A 71 -3.80 -0.85 -13.52
N VAL A 72 -3.45 -1.35 -14.69
CA VAL A 72 -3.70 -0.71 -15.97
C VAL A 72 -4.17 -1.74 -17.00
N ASN A 73 -5.27 -1.46 -17.70
CA ASN A 73 -5.85 -2.37 -18.69
C ASN A 73 -6.10 -3.80 -18.19
N GLY A 74 -6.40 -3.97 -16.89
CA GLY A 74 -6.57 -5.28 -16.26
C GLY A 74 -5.27 -5.99 -15.87
N GLU A 75 -4.09 -5.44 -16.18
CA GLU A 75 -2.79 -5.97 -15.77
C GLU A 75 -2.40 -5.39 -14.41
N MET A 76 -2.05 -6.26 -13.45
CA MET A 76 -1.49 -5.87 -12.16
C MET A 76 0.02 -5.69 -12.28
N LEU A 77 0.50 -4.51 -11.93
CA LEU A 77 1.92 -4.15 -11.94
C LEU A 77 2.43 -4.14 -10.50
N ALA A 78 3.29 -5.10 -10.18
CA ALA A 78 4.07 -5.14 -8.93
C ALA A 78 5.33 -4.25 -9.04
N LYS A 79 6.30 -4.45 -8.15
CA LYS A 79 7.63 -3.84 -8.28
C LYS A 79 8.33 -4.40 -9.51
N PRO A 80 9.04 -3.56 -10.29
CA PRO A 80 9.76 -4.02 -11.47
C PRO A 80 10.89 -4.99 -11.08
N ALA A 81 11.07 -6.03 -11.90
CA ALA A 81 12.12 -7.02 -11.69
C ALA A 81 13.51 -6.46 -12.01
N ASP A 82 13.59 -5.58 -13.00
CA ASP A 82 14.82 -4.96 -13.48
C ASP A 82 14.54 -3.61 -14.17
N PRO A 83 15.57 -2.82 -14.56
CA PRO A 83 15.38 -1.56 -15.27
C PRO A 83 14.60 -1.65 -16.59
N ARG A 84 14.65 -2.80 -17.29
CA ARG A 84 13.90 -3.01 -18.54
C ARG A 84 12.41 -3.19 -18.25
N ASP A 85 12.10 -3.92 -17.20
CA ASP A 85 10.72 -4.10 -16.74
C ASP A 85 10.14 -2.77 -16.22
N ALA A 86 10.91 -1.97 -15.49
CA ALA A 86 10.52 -0.61 -15.09
C ALA A 86 10.17 0.26 -16.31
N ALA A 87 11.00 0.24 -17.35
CA ALA A 87 10.73 0.98 -18.58
C ALA A 87 9.49 0.45 -19.31
N ARG A 88 9.25 -0.86 -19.33
CA ARG A 88 8.03 -1.49 -19.87
C ARG A 88 6.78 -0.98 -19.13
N MET A 89 6.81 -1.02 -17.80
CA MET A 89 5.70 -0.56 -16.96
C MET A 89 5.38 0.92 -17.21
N LEU A 90 6.39 1.79 -17.25
CA LEU A 90 6.22 3.22 -17.52
C LEU A 90 5.63 3.48 -18.92
N ARG A 91 6.03 2.73 -19.95
CA ARG A 91 5.40 2.81 -21.28
C ARG A 91 3.95 2.39 -21.26
N LEU A 92 3.62 1.38 -20.46
CA LEU A 92 2.25 0.89 -20.32
C LEU A 92 1.35 1.93 -19.64
N LEU A 93 1.89 2.68 -18.66
CA LEU A 93 1.18 3.74 -17.93
C LEU A 93 1.10 5.07 -18.71
N SER A 94 2.03 5.31 -19.64
CA SER A 94 2.16 6.56 -20.40
C SER A 94 0.88 6.96 -21.12
N GLY A 95 0.44 8.20 -20.91
CA GLY A 95 -0.70 8.82 -21.62
C GLY A 95 -2.06 8.24 -21.27
N ARG A 96 -2.21 7.57 -20.12
CA ARG A 96 -3.49 6.95 -19.76
C ARG A 96 -3.76 6.93 -18.26
N PRO A 97 -5.04 6.84 -17.86
CA PRO A 97 -5.41 6.61 -16.48
C PRO A 97 -5.08 5.16 -16.07
N HIS A 98 -4.75 5.00 -14.80
CA HIS A 98 -4.55 3.71 -14.15
C HIS A 98 -5.02 3.77 -12.69
N GLN A 99 -5.19 2.62 -12.06
CA GLN A 99 -5.63 2.54 -10.68
C GLN A 99 -4.45 2.18 -9.76
N VAL A 100 -4.41 2.82 -8.61
CA VAL A 100 -3.57 2.42 -7.47
C VAL A 100 -4.50 1.91 -6.38
N ILE A 101 -4.29 0.68 -5.96
CA ILE A 101 -5.10 0.00 -4.97
C ILE A 101 -4.19 -0.35 -3.80
N THR A 102 -4.54 0.13 -2.60
CA THR A 102 -3.87 -0.30 -1.37
C THR A 102 -4.85 -1.06 -0.50
N GLY A 103 -4.54 -2.33 -0.27
CA GLY A 103 -5.16 -3.14 0.77
C GLY A 103 -4.56 -2.79 2.13
N VAL A 104 -5.41 -2.77 3.16
CA VAL A 104 -5.02 -2.58 4.56
C VAL A 104 -5.72 -3.63 5.42
N CYS A 105 -5.00 -4.17 6.39
CA CYS A 105 -5.53 -5.12 7.36
C CYS A 105 -5.13 -4.68 8.77
N LEU A 106 -6.10 -4.59 9.66
CA LEU A 106 -5.91 -4.32 11.07
C LEU A 106 -6.29 -5.55 11.89
N ILE A 107 -5.34 -6.11 12.63
CA ILE A 107 -5.54 -7.27 13.51
C ILE A 107 -5.27 -6.85 14.95
N GLY A 108 -6.17 -7.18 15.84
CA GLY A 108 -6.03 -6.87 17.27
C GLY A 108 -6.99 -7.66 18.13
N SER A 109 -7.05 -7.30 19.41
CA SER A 109 -7.96 -7.93 20.38
C SER A 109 -8.83 -6.88 21.06
N GLU A 110 -10.12 -7.15 21.16
CA GLU A 110 -11.11 -6.31 21.85
C GLU A 110 -11.62 -7.04 23.11
N ALA A 111 -11.78 -6.28 24.21
CA ALA A 111 -12.44 -6.82 25.40
C ALA A 111 -13.94 -6.92 25.16
N ARG A 112 -14.50 -8.12 25.33
CA ARG A 112 -15.96 -8.32 25.32
C ARG A 112 -16.56 -7.79 26.62
N THR A 113 -17.57 -6.93 26.53
CA THR A 113 -18.20 -6.24 27.67
C THR A 113 -18.85 -7.19 28.68
N GLU A 114 -19.26 -8.39 28.27
CA GLU A 114 -20.01 -9.31 29.13
C GLU A 114 -19.15 -10.26 29.99
N ASN A 115 -17.97 -10.69 29.50
CA ASN A 115 -17.17 -11.74 30.19
C ASN A 115 -15.69 -11.40 30.37
N ARG A 116 -15.19 -10.22 30.00
CA ARG A 116 -13.75 -9.85 29.94
C ARG A 116 -12.89 -10.80 29.10
N GLU A 117 -13.48 -11.58 28.22
CA GLU A 117 -12.74 -12.40 27.25
C GLU A 117 -12.24 -11.52 26.11
N LEU A 118 -10.95 -11.65 25.76
CA LEU A 118 -10.38 -11.00 24.60
C LEU A 118 -10.83 -11.74 23.33
N ARG A 119 -11.45 -11.01 22.41
CA ARG A 119 -11.77 -11.53 21.08
C ARG A 119 -10.85 -10.88 20.04
N THR A 120 -10.14 -11.72 19.30
CA THR A 120 -9.38 -11.26 18.14
C THR A 120 -10.31 -10.79 17.04
N PHE A 121 -9.99 -9.67 16.41
CA PHE A 121 -10.67 -9.17 15.22
C PHE A 121 -9.70 -9.00 14.07
N GLU A 122 -10.22 -9.08 12.87
CA GLU A 122 -9.55 -8.77 11.61
C GLU A 122 -10.46 -7.80 10.82
N ASP A 123 -9.99 -6.59 10.57
CA ASP A 123 -10.68 -5.60 9.71
C ASP A 123 -9.83 -5.43 8.45
N ILE A 124 -10.34 -5.90 7.31
CA ILE A 124 -9.65 -5.89 6.03
C ILE A 124 -10.43 -5.00 5.08
N ARG A 125 -9.73 -4.07 4.44
CA ARG A 125 -10.30 -3.10 3.49
C ARG A 125 -9.30 -2.73 2.43
N SER A 126 -9.78 -2.10 1.36
CA SER A 126 -8.94 -1.48 0.34
C SER A 126 -9.45 -0.09 -0.03
N GLU A 127 -8.53 0.73 -0.53
CA GLU A 127 -8.80 2.03 -1.14
C GLU A 127 -8.30 2.00 -2.58
N THR A 128 -9.05 2.63 -3.49
CA THR A 128 -8.71 2.71 -4.91
C THR A 128 -8.66 4.17 -5.35
N THR A 129 -7.57 4.56 -5.98
CA THR A 129 -7.39 5.92 -6.53
C THR A 129 -7.03 5.82 -8.00
N THR A 130 -7.69 6.60 -8.84
CA THR A 130 -7.32 6.73 -10.25
C THR A 130 -6.25 7.81 -10.40
N VAL A 131 -5.14 7.46 -11.05
CA VAL A 131 -4.04 8.36 -11.38
C VAL A 131 -4.02 8.59 -12.87
N PHE A 132 -3.92 9.85 -13.30
CA PHE A 132 -3.82 10.26 -14.71
C PHE A 132 -2.37 10.61 -14.98
N MET A 133 -1.75 9.90 -15.91
CA MET A 133 -0.37 10.13 -16.32
C MET A 133 -0.30 10.70 -17.71
N ASP A 134 0.47 11.76 -17.90
CA ASP A 134 0.76 12.34 -19.19
C ASP A 134 1.60 11.42 -20.07
N SER A 135 1.64 11.69 -21.38
CA SER A 135 2.48 10.93 -22.29
C SER A 135 3.96 11.14 -21.99
N LEU A 136 4.68 10.05 -21.76
CA LEU A 136 6.11 10.03 -21.50
C LEU A 136 6.88 9.80 -22.81
N ARG A 137 7.94 10.57 -23.04
CA ARG A 137 8.90 10.29 -24.11
C ARG A 137 9.87 9.19 -23.66
N ASP A 138 10.41 8.42 -24.58
CA ASP A 138 11.41 7.39 -24.23
C ASP A 138 12.63 7.96 -23.49
N ALA A 139 13.06 9.18 -23.83
CA ALA A 139 14.14 9.85 -23.12
C ALA A 139 13.79 10.14 -21.64
N ASP A 140 12.54 10.50 -21.33
CA ASP A 140 12.06 10.74 -19.97
C ASP A 140 12.03 9.42 -19.18
N ILE A 141 11.55 8.34 -19.80
CA ILE A 141 11.53 6.99 -19.20
C ILE A 141 12.94 6.55 -18.88
N HIS A 142 13.88 6.61 -19.82
CA HIS A 142 15.25 6.18 -19.61
C HIS A 142 15.94 7.00 -18.52
N SER A 143 15.77 8.33 -18.51
CA SER A 143 16.37 9.19 -17.50
C SER A 143 15.81 8.89 -16.10
N TYR A 144 14.50 8.62 -16.00
CA TYR A 144 13.85 8.29 -14.74
C TYR A 144 14.29 6.92 -14.21
N VAL A 145 14.34 5.91 -15.07
CA VAL A 145 14.81 4.57 -14.69
C VAL A 145 16.27 4.62 -14.22
N ALA A 146 17.12 5.44 -14.87
CA ALA A 146 18.52 5.59 -14.49
C ALA A 146 18.73 6.19 -13.08
N THR A 147 17.72 6.86 -12.50
CA THR A 147 17.79 7.34 -11.10
C THR A 147 17.71 6.23 -10.07
N GLY A 148 17.22 5.05 -10.45
CA GLY A 148 16.91 3.96 -9.52
C GLY A 148 15.62 4.15 -8.71
N GLU A 149 15.00 5.35 -8.74
CA GLU A 149 13.77 5.64 -7.99
C GLU A 149 12.61 4.67 -8.29
N PRO A 150 12.39 4.18 -9.52
CA PRO A 150 11.32 3.25 -9.86
C PRO A 150 11.38 1.88 -9.17
N MET A 151 12.56 1.42 -8.79
CA MET A 151 12.85 0.00 -8.58
C MET A 151 12.16 -0.66 -7.38
N ASP A 152 11.78 0.10 -6.37
CA ASP A 152 11.12 -0.41 -5.16
C ASP A 152 9.60 -0.10 -5.13
N LYS A 153 9.01 0.27 -6.27
CA LYS A 153 7.64 0.80 -6.35
C LYS A 153 6.75 0.01 -7.30
N ALA A 154 5.53 -0.30 -6.86
CA ALA A 154 4.50 -0.86 -7.73
C ALA A 154 4.26 0.08 -8.93
N GLY A 155 4.21 -0.47 -10.15
CA GLY A 155 4.06 0.31 -11.37
C GLY A 155 5.27 1.16 -11.74
N ALA A 156 6.41 0.97 -11.06
CA ALA A 156 7.69 1.65 -11.35
C ALA A 156 7.65 3.19 -11.25
N TYR A 157 6.85 3.78 -10.35
CA TYR A 157 6.88 5.23 -10.14
C TYR A 157 6.51 5.64 -8.70
N ALA A 158 6.90 6.86 -8.32
CA ALA A 158 6.49 7.51 -7.08
C ALA A 158 5.83 8.86 -7.37
N ILE A 159 4.58 9.03 -6.92
CA ILE A 159 3.88 10.33 -7.03
C ILE A 159 4.59 11.45 -6.25
N GLN A 160 5.29 11.12 -5.16
CA GLN A 160 6.04 12.06 -4.35
C GLN A 160 7.41 12.44 -4.96
N GLY A 161 7.89 11.66 -5.92
CA GLY A 161 9.20 11.81 -6.52
C GLY A 161 9.18 12.51 -7.87
N MET A 162 10.15 12.16 -8.69
CA MET A 162 10.37 12.76 -10.02
C MET A 162 9.18 12.54 -10.96
N ALA A 163 8.41 11.45 -10.78
CA ALA A 163 7.23 11.17 -11.60
C ALA A 163 6.08 12.17 -11.38
N SER A 164 6.10 12.95 -10.30
CA SER A 164 5.08 13.99 -10.04
C SER A 164 4.91 14.98 -11.20
N ARG A 165 5.97 15.21 -11.98
CA ARG A 165 5.95 16.11 -13.16
C ARG A 165 5.05 15.64 -14.30
N TRP A 166 4.69 14.35 -14.29
CA TRP A 166 3.85 13.72 -15.33
C TRP A 166 2.47 13.30 -14.82
N ILE A 167 2.13 13.67 -13.57
CA ILE A 167 0.84 13.32 -12.97
C ILE A 167 0.06 14.61 -12.70
N PRO A 168 -0.73 15.08 -13.68
CA PRO A 168 -1.49 16.33 -13.54
C PRO A 168 -2.70 16.21 -12.63
N ARG A 169 -3.21 14.98 -12.41
CA ARG A 169 -4.45 14.77 -11.68
C ARG A 169 -4.55 13.37 -11.07
N ILE A 170 -5.23 13.28 -9.94
CA ILE A 170 -5.73 12.04 -9.34
C ILE A 170 -7.21 12.19 -9.01
N GLU A 171 -7.93 11.06 -8.93
CA GLU A 171 -9.29 10.97 -8.41
C GLU A 171 -9.31 9.93 -7.29
N GLY A 172 -9.46 10.39 -6.04
CA GLY A 172 -9.39 9.59 -4.83
C GLY A 172 -8.40 10.11 -3.80
N ASP A 173 -7.82 9.21 -3.03
CA ASP A 173 -6.93 9.52 -1.91
C ASP A 173 -5.46 9.57 -2.33
N TYR A 174 -4.81 10.73 -2.13
CA TYR A 174 -3.37 10.91 -2.42
C TYR A 174 -2.50 9.98 -1.55
N SER A 175 -2.84 9.83 -0.27
CA SER A 175 -2.06 8.97 0.65
C SER A 175 -2.13 7.49 0.25
N ASN A 176 -3.25 7.08 -0.37
CA ASN A 176 -3.38 5.76 -1.00
C ASN A 176 -2.36 5.57 -2.12
N VAL A 177 -2.19 6.56 -3.01
CA VAL A 177 -1.19 6.49 -4.11
C VAL A 177 0.23 6.42 -3.57
N VAL A 178 0.52 7.09 -2.46
CA VAL A 178 1.82 7.01 -1.77
C VAL A 178 2.06 5.61 -1.17
N GLY A 179 0.99 4.90 -0.77
CA GLY A 179 1.05 3.51 -0.33
C GLY A 179 0.37 3.19 1.01
N LEU A 180 -0.39 4.15 1.59
CA LEU A 180 -1.21 3.91 2.78
C LEU A 180 -2.38 4.90 2.81
N PRO A 181 -3.64 4.49 2.67
CA PRO A 181 -4.81 5.37 2.74
C PRO A 181 -5.08 5.79 4.20
N VAL A 182 -4.44 6.88 4.63
CA VAL A 182 -4.41 7.31 6.04
C VAL A 182 -5.80 7.56 6.60
N ALA A 183 -6.69 8.19 5.81
CA ALA A 183 -8.05 8.44 6.25
C ALA A 183 -8.85 7.15 6.49
N LEU A 184 -8.63 6.12 5.66
CA LEU A 184 -9.22 4.80 5.86
C LEU A 184 -8.65 4.12 7.11
N VAL A 185 -7.32 4.11 7.27
CA VAL A 185 -6.64 3.56 8.45
C VAL A 185 -7.13 4.23 9.72
N TYR A 186 -7.23 5.56 9.75
CA TYR A 186 -7.73 6.28 10.92
C TYR A 186 -9.17 5.89 11.27
N ARG A 187 -10.07 5.74 10.28
CA ARG A 187 -11.43 5.24 10.53
C ARG A 187 -11.46 3.82 11.10
N MET A 188 -10.55 2.95 10.64
CA MET A 188 -10.42 1.59 11.17
C MET A 188 -9.94 1.62 12.64
N LEU A 189 -8.92 2.42 12.95
CA LEU A 189 -8.43 2.60 14.33
C LEU A 189 -9.53 3.12 15.26
N ARG A 190 -10.28 4.14 14.84
CA ARG A 190 -11.41 4.66 15.60
C ARG A 190 -12.48 3.61 15.89
N LYS A 191 -12.85 2.83 14.89
CA LYS A 191 -13.85 1.76 15.03
C LYS A 191 -13.48 0.77 16.14
N HIS A 192 -12.19 0.51 16.32
CA HIS A 192 -11.67 -0.45 17.30
C HIS A 192 -11.12 0.22 18.57
N GLY A 193 -11.47 1.50 18.82
CA GLY A 193 -11.11 2.22 20.05
C GLY A 193 -9.59 2.44 20.23
N ALA A 194 -8.83 2.41 19.14
CA ALA A 194 -7.39 2.59 19.14
C ALA A 194 -6.97 4.02 18.77
N GLU A 195 -7.76 5.01 19.18
CA GLU A 195 -7.41 6.43 19.06
C GLU A 195 -6.35 6.76 20.11
N SER A 196 -5.26 7.35 19.68
CA SER A 196 -4.25 7.96 20.55
C SER A 196 -4.54 9.45 20.72
#